data_a51a6f8e75ef7b90f7274f6561e4e6f8
#
_entry.id   a51a6f8e75ef7b90f7274f6561e4e6f8
#
_cell.length_a   1.000
_cell.length_b   1.000
_cell.length_c   1.000
_cell.angle_alpha   90.00
_cell.angle_beta   90.00
_cell.angle_gamma   90.00
#
_symmetry.space_group_name_H-M   'P 1'
#
loop_
_entity.id
_entity.type
_entity.pdbx_description
1 polymer ?
#
loop_
_entity_poly.entity_id
_entity_poly.type
_entity_poly.pdbx_seq_one_letter_code
_entity_poly.pdbx_strand_id
1 'polypeptide(L)'
;MALAQQDAGQILRQLEGTPAPPLLQDAPVIDQRPALRREISDVPDLVVDISAFRLVGVPEAEQPAILGKLAGRRGAGRSFQDILDAAGVVRAHLNGRGYLLAQAYVPEQRLHDGVVEIAVLMGELGRVELNFDPATPVSRQRVEAYLARLRPGAVLHTGDLERVLFLLNDMHGVHAVSTIRPGSRPGTADLLVEVKPDRALSGNLQLD
;
A
#
# COMPACT_ATOMS: atom_id res chain seq x y z
N MET A 1 -13.31 56.14 19.39
CA MET A 1 -13.81 55.43 18.23
C MET A 1 -12.61 54.93 17.43
N ALA A 2 -12.22 53.69 17.58
CA ALA A 2 -11.23 53.04 16.74
C ALA A 2 -11.78 51.66 16.45
N LEU A 3 -12.27 51.49 15.21
CA LEU A 3 -12.79 50.24 14.69
C LEU A 3 -11.58 49.33 14.37
N ALA A 4 -11.55 48.18 14.99
CA ALA A 4 -10.61 47.14 14.70
C ALA A 4 -10.91 46.55 13.30
N GLN A 5 -10.04 46.79 12.35
CA GLN A 5 -9.94 46.00 11.12
C GLN A 5 -9.27 44.69 11.49
N GLN A 6 -10.05 43.64 11.62
CA GLN A 6 -9.53 42.29 11.67
C GLN A 6 -9.16 41.86 10.24
N ASP A 7 -7.87 41.65 10.07
CA ASP A 7 -7.22 41.38 8.80
C ASP A 7 -7.67 40.02 8.25
N ALA A 8 -8.28 40.00 7.07
CA ALA A 8 -8.65 38.78 6.32
C ALA A 8 -7.44 37.86 6.06
N GLY A 9 -6.22 38.37 6.18
CA GLY A 9 -4.98 37.62 6.07
C GLY A 9 -4.70 36.66 7.22
N GLN A 10 -5.30 36.88 8.43
CA GLN A 10 -5.14 35.93 9.54
C GLN A 10 -6.05 34.71 9.41
N ILE A 11 -7.22 34.89 8.82
CA ILE A 11 -8.17 33.78 8.58
C ILE A 11 -7.63 32.82 7.51
N LEU A 12 -6.97 33.33 6.47
CA LEU A 12 -6.33 32.51 5.45
C LEU A 12 -5.16 31.67 5.99
N ARG A 13 -4.36 32.20 6.91
CA ARG A 13 -3.28 31.44 7.55
C ARG A 13 -3.77 30.36 8.52
N GLN A 14 -4.95 30.50 9.08
CA GLN A 14 -5.57 29.46 9.92
C GLN A 14 -6.17 28.32 9.09
N LEU A 15 -6.56 28.57 7.83
CA LEU A 15 -7.06 27.52 6.93
C LEU A 15 -5.93 26.72 6.26
N GLU A 16 -4.72 27.29 6.15
CA GLU A 16 -3.54 26.57 5.66
C GLU A 16 -2.92 25.61 6.68
N GLY A 17 -3.36 25.65 7.93
CA GLY A 17 -2.85 24.82 9.04
C GLY A 17 -3.62 23.54 9.30
N THR A 18 -4.60 23.16 8.48
CA THR A 18 -5.23 21.84 8.61
C THR A 18 -4.25 20.82 8.02
N PRO A 19 -3.57 19.97 8.83
CA PRO A 19 -2.76 18.92 8.27
C PRO A 19 -3.69 18.02 7.46
N ALA A 20 -3.40 17.86 6.18
CA ALA A 20 -4.00 16.83 5.37
C ALA A 20 -3.90 15.50 6.15
N PRO A 21 -4.92 14.64 6.13
CA PRO A 21 -4.84 13.34 6.78
C PRO A 21 -3.55 12.67 6.32
N PRO A 22 -2.79 12.02 7.21
CA PRO A 22 -1.53 11.41 6.84
C PRO A 22 -1.83 10.38 5.75
N LEU A 23 -1.53 10.76 4.52
CA LEU A 23 -1.38 9.84 3.43
C LEU A 23 -0.39 8.78 3.93
N LEU A 24 -0.70 7.52 3.75
CA LEU A 24 0.03 6.30 4.08
C LEU A 24 1.57 6.40 3.88
N GLN A 25 2.24 7.31 4.60
CA GLN A 25 3.69 7.56 4.46
C GLN A 25 4.54 6.55 5.22
N ASP A 26 3.93 5.77 6.11
CA ASP A 26 4.60 4.70 6.86
C ASP A 26 3.83 3.38 6.77
N ALA A 27 3.48 2.94 5.55
CA ALA A 27 3.24 1.52 5.39
C ALA A 27 4.55 0.83 5.77
N PRO A 28 4.58 -0.03 6.81
CA PRO A 28 5.78 -0.77 7.12
C PRO A 28 6.17 -1.49 5.83
N VAL A 29 7.37 -1.20 5.33
CA VAL A 29 7.97 -2.00 4.26
C VAL A 29 8.03 -3.39 4.84
N ILE A 30 7.07 -4.24 4.45
CA ILE A 30 7.07 -5.65 4.83
C ILE A 30 8.27 -6.24 4.11
N ASP A 31 9.41 -6.20 4.77
CA ASP A 31 10.64 -6.83 4.29
C ASP A 31 10.49 -8.36 4.48
N GLN A 32 9.46 -8.92 3.85
CA GLN A 32 9.34 -10.36 3.65
C GLN A 32 10.20 -10.79 2.47
N ARG A 33 11.45 -10.34 2.46
CA ARG A 33 12.42 -11.00 1.62
C ARG A 33 12.70 -12.34 2.28
N PRO A 34 12.32 -13.47 1.65
CA PRO A 34 12.86 -14.74 2.10
C PRO A 34 14.38 -14.57 2.16
N ALA A 35 15.02 -15.29 3.06
CA ALA A 35 16.45 -15.16 3.44
C ALA A 35 17.48 -15.24 2.29
N LEU A 36 17.03 -15.26 1.04
CA LEU A 36 17.83 -15.23 -0.20
C LEU A 36 18.65 -13.94 -0.40
N ARG A 37 18.47 -12.91 0.45
CA ARG A 37 19.25 -11.65 0.28
C ARG A 37 20.71 -11.77 0.73
N ARG A 38 21.11 -12.82 1.45
CA ARG A 38 22.48 -12.92 1.99
C ARG A 38 23.53 -13.48 1.04
N GLU A 39 23.12 -14.11 -0.06
CA GLU A 39 24.09 -14.77 -0.97
C GLU A 39 24.27 -14.07 -2.33
N ILE A 40 23.49 -13.03 -2.63
CA ILE A 40 23.49 -12.41 -3.96
C ILE A 40 24.45 -11.20 -4.03
N SER A 41 24.92 -10.70 -2.88
CA SER A 41 25.87 -9.55 -2.86
C SER A 41 27.26 -9.88 -3.40
N ASP A 42 27.59 -11.16 -3.59
CA ASP A 42 28.90 -11.64 -4.05
C ASP A 42 28.87 -12.28 -5.46
N VAL A 43 27.84 -12.05 -6.27
CA VAL A 43 27.89 -12.48 -7.68
C VAL A 43 28.54 -11.36 -8.50
N PRO A 44 29.86 -11.48 -8.80
CA PRO A 44 30.53 -10.48 -9.57
C PRO A 44 30.01 -10.51 -11.01
N ASP A 45 29.65 -9.34 -11.53
CA ASP A 45 29.51 -9.02 -12.97
C ASP A 45 28.79 -10.06 -13.87
N LEU A 46 27.70 -10.68 -13.37
CA LEU A 46 26.87 -11.50 -14.25
C LEU A 46 26.18 -10.56 -15.26
N VAL A 47 26.72 -10.55 -16.47
CA VAL A 47 26.19 -9.81 -17.61
C VAL A 47 25.41 -10.78 -18.47
N VAL A 48 24.17 -10.43 -18.81
CA VAL A 48 23.29 -11.26 -19.63
C VAL A 48 22.67 -10.45 -20.77
N ASP A 49 22.36 -11.12 -21.84
CA ASP A 49 21.62 -10.52 -22.95
C ASP A 49 20.14 -10.80 -22.76
N ILE A 50 19.33 -9.75 -22.63
CA ILE A 50 17.88 -9.85 -22.40
C ILE A 50 17.16 -9.60 -23.70
N SER A 51 16.54 -10.63 -24.24
CA SER A 51 15.68 -10.55 -25.44
C SER A 51 14.24 -10.20 -25.08
N ALA A 52 13.71 -10.79 -23.99
CA ALA A 52 12.34 -10.60 -23.56
C ALA A 52 12.17 -10.76 -22.04
N PHE A 53 11.07 -10.23 -21.52
CA PHE A 53 10.59 -10.50 -20.16
C PHE A 53 9.33 -11.36 -20.23
N ARG A 54 9.25 -12.36 -19.35
CA ARG A 54 8.06 -13.16 -19.10
C ARG A 54 7.51 -12.80 -17.73
N LEU A 55 6.22 -12.50 -17.65
CA LEU A 55 5.53 -12.19 -16.41
C LEU A 55 4.70 -13.38 -15.95
N VAL A 56 4.87 -13.80 -14.69
CA VAL A 56 4.14 -14.91 -14.08
C VAL A 56 3.39 -14.38 -12.86
N GLY A 57 2.11 -14.78 -12.71
CA GLY A 57 1.26 -14.31 -11.58
C GLY A 57 0.71 -12.89 -11.75
N VAL A 58 0.87 -12.27 -12.92
CA VAL A 58 0.34 -10.93 -13.24
C VAL A 58 -1.00 -11.08 -13.95
N PRO A 59 -2.05 -10.30 -13.58
CA PRO A 59 -3.31 -10.25 -14.32
C PRO A 59 -3.08 -9.91 -15.80
N GLU A 60 -3.75 -10.63 -16.69
CA GLU A 60 -3.58 -10.46 -18.14
C GLU A 60 -3.78 -9.01 -18.60
N ALA A 61 -4.74 -8.31 -18.01
CA ALA A 61 -5.03 -6.90 -18.32
C ALA A 61 -3.85 -5.95 -18.05
N GLU A 62 -2.97 -6.29 -17.10
CA GLU A 62 -1.83 -5.44 -16.71
C GLU A 62 -0.55 -5.78 -17.48
N GLN A 63 -0.46 -6.99 -18.07
CA GLN A 63 0.76 -7.48 -18.74
C GLN A 63 1.24 -6.57 -19.88
N PRO A 64 0.37 -6.11 -20.83
CA PRO A 64 0.83 -5.27 -21.93
C PRO A 64 1.44 -3.93 -21.45
N ALA A 65 0.83 -3.31 -20.44
CA ALA A 65 1.31 -2.05 -19.90
C ALA A 65 2.67 -2.21 -19.19
N ILE A 66 2.85 -3.31 -18.45
CA ILE A 66 4.11 -3.63 -17.78
C ILE A 66 5.20 -3.94 -18.81
N LEU A 67 4.92 -4.80 -19.80
CA LEU A 67 5.88 -5.16 -20.85
C LEU A 67 6.32 -3.95 -21.66
N GLY A 68 5.39 -2.98 -21.90
CA GLY A 68 5.72 -1.70 -22.51
C GLY A 68 6.73 -0.89 -21.70
N LYS A 69 6.60 -0.85 -20.36
CA LYS A 69 7.56 -0.18 -19.46
C LYS A 69 8.91 -0.89 -19.39
N LEU A 70 8.94 -2.19 -19.61
CA LEU A 70 10.16 -3.00 -19.60
C LEU A 70 10.89 -2.98 -20.96
N ALA A 71 10.29 -2.46 -22.02
CA ALA A 71 10.86 -2.48 -23.37
C ALA A 71 12.27 -1.89 -23.45
N GLY A 72 12.52 -0.76 -22.76
CA GLY A 72 13.83 -0.12 -22.71
C GLY A 72 14.88 -0.82 -21.86
N ARG A 73 14.52 -1.90 -21.15
CA ARG A 73 15.42 -2.69 -20.31
C ARG A 73 15.92 -3.96 -20.98
N ARG A 74 15.51 -4.22 -22.23
CA ARG A 74 16.06 -5.28 -23.08
C ARG A 74 17.38 -4.86 -23.68
N GLY A 75 18.16 -5.80 -24.15
CA GLY A 75 19.42 -5.59 -24.86
C GLY A 75 20.56 -6.42 -24.30
N ALA A 76 21.72 -6.27 -24.95
CA ALA A 76 22.93 -6.97 -24.56
C ALA A 76 23.60 -6.28 -23.35
N GLY A 77 24.38 -7.06 -22.60
CA GLY A 77 25.22 -6.54 -21.56
C GLY A 77 24.48 -6.03 -20.33
N ARG A 78 23.32 -6.60 -19.99
CA ARG A 78 22.54 -6.22 -18.80
C ARG A 78 23.08 -6.89 -17.55
N SER A 79 23.21 -6.11 -16.49
CA SER A 79 23.63 -6.62 -15.19
C SER A 79 22.48 -7.32 -14.46
N PHE A 80 22.80 -8.08 -13.42
CA PHE A 80 21.77 -8.65 -12.54
C PHE A 80 20.97 -7.54 -11.83
N GLN A 81 21.60 -6.40 -11.54
CA GLN A 81 20.89 -5.26 -10.96
C GLN A 81 19.81 -4.71 -11.90
N ASP A 82 20.07 -4.67 -13.22
CA ASP A 82 19.07 -4.26 -14.22
C ASP A 82 17.83 -5.17 -14.19
N ILE A 83 18.02 -6.47 -13.91
CA ILE A 83 16.91 -7.42 -13.76
C ILE A 83 16.11 -7.16 -12.47
N LEU A 84 16.81 -6.90 -11.37
CA LEU A 84 16.14 -6.54 -10.11
C LEU A 84 15.36 -5.22 -10.24
N ASP A 85 15.92 -4.26 -10.94
CA ASP A 85 15.26 -2.98 -11.22
C ASP A 85 14.02 -3.17 -12.12
N ALA A 86 14.08 -4.12 -13.07
CA ALA A 86 12.92 -4.49 -13.87
C ALA A 86 11.80 -5.07 -12.99
N ALA A 87 12.11 -5.95 -12.02
CA ALA A 87 11.14 -6.44 -11.05
C ALA A 87 10.58 -5.29 -10.19
N GLY A 88 11.42 -4.31 -9.82
CA GLY A 88 10.98 -3.08 -9.13
C GLY A 88 9.95 -2.28 -9.93
N VAL A 89 10.13 -2.16 -11.26
CA VAL A 89 9.15 -1.51 -12.15
C VAL A 89 7.81 -2.26 -12.19
N VAL A 90 7.86 -3.59 -12.24
CA VAL A 90 6.64 -4.43 -12.19
C VAL A 90 5.85 -4.18 -10.91
N ARG A 91 6.54 -4.24 -9.75
CA ARG A 91 5.94 -3.99 -8.45
C ARG A 91 5.34 -2.58 -8.36
N ALA A 92 6.10 -1.56 -8.76
CA ALA A 92 5.65 -0.17 -8.73
C ALA A 92 4.40 0.05 -9.61
N HIS A 93 4.34 -0.59 -10.78
CA HIS A 93 3.16 -0.53 -11.63
C HIS A 93 1.94 -1.13 -10.93
N LEU A 94 2.05 -2.33 -10.39
CA LEU A 94 0.95 -3.02 -9.73
C LEU A 94 0.46 -2.26 -8.50
N ASN A 95 1.37 -1.75 -7.66
CA ASN A 95 1.01 -0.93 -6.51
C ASN A 95 0.29 0.35 -6.95
N GLY A 96 0.75 1.01 -8.02
CA GLY A 96 0.07 2.18 -8.60
C GLY A 96 -1.30 1.86 -9.20
N ARG A 97 -1.57 0.59 -9.51
CA ARG A 97 -2.89 0.10 -9.94
C ARG A 97 -3.78 -0.35 -8.78
N GLY A 98 -3.31 -0.19 -7.56
CA GLY A 98 -4.06 -0.52 -6.34
C GLY A 98 -3.86 -1.93 -5.81
N TYR A 99 -2.95 -2.73 -6.39
CA TYR A 99 -2.59 -4.04 -5.83
C TYR A 99 -1.64 -3.85 -4.66
N LEU A 100 -2.20 -3.53 -3.49
CA LEU A 100 -1.47 -3.03 -2.33
C LEU A 100 -0.35 -3.97 -1.82
N LEU A 101 -0.58 -5.27 -1.91
CA LEU A 101 0.33 -6.30 -1.39
C LEU A 101 1.18 -6.97 -2.48
N ALA A 102 1.12 -6.47 -3.73
CA ALA A 102 1.86 -7.08 -4.83
C ALA A 102 3.37 -7.00 -4.62
N GLN A 103 4.03 -8.15 -4.73
CA GLN A 103 5.48 -8.31 -4.66
C GLN A 103 5.97 -8.95 -5.96
N ALA A 104 6.96 -8.31 -6.61
CA ALA A 104 7.61 -8.85 -7.78
C ALA A 104 9.04 -9.29 -7.41
N TYR A 105 9.44 -10.44 -7.88
CA TYR A 105 10.77 -11.00 -7.64
C TYR A 105 11.26 -11.77 -8.87
N VAL A 106 12.55 -11.99 -8.92
CA VAL A 106 13.20 -12.81 -9.95
C VAL A 106 13.42 -14.20 -9.34
N PRO A 107 12.73 -15.25 -9.82
CA PRO A 107 12.96 -16.61 -9.33
C PRO A 107 14.34 -17.11 -9.80
N GLU A 108 14.86 -18.12 -9.11
CA GLU A 108 16.02 -18.86 -9.60
C GLU A 108 15.66 -19.48 -10.96
N GLN A 109 16.43 -19.15 -12.00
CA GLN A 109 16.12 -19.56 -13.37
C GLN A 109 17.38 -19.73 -14.19
N ARG A 110 17.30 -20.62 -15.21
CA ARG A 110 18.27 -20.67 -16.29
C ARG A 110 17.75 -19.85 -17.44
N LEU A 111 18.55 -18.91 -17.91
CA LEU A 111 18.16 -18.09 -19.06
C LEU A 111 18.23 -18.93 -20.33
N HIS A 112 17.08 -19.09 -20.98
CA HIS A 112 16.97 -19.67 -22.31
C HIS A 112 16.62 -18.57 -23.29
N ASP A 113 17.38 -18.44 -24.36
CA ASP A 113 17.17 -17.43 -25.42
C ASP A 113 17.07 -15.98 -24.92
N GLY A 114 17.71 -15.67 -23.79
CA GLY A 114 17.67 -14.33 -23.20
C GLY A 114 16.32 -13.94 -22.61
N VAL A 115 15.42 -14.89 -22.33
CA VAL A 115 14.13 -14.61 -21.69
C VAL A 115 14.30 -14.60 -20.18
N VAL A 116 14.01 -13.47 -19.55
CA VAL A 116 14.01 -13.31 -18.10
C VAL A 116 12.59 -13.40 -17.56
N GLU A 117 12.36 -14.32 -16.63
CA GLU A 117 11.09 -14.45 -15.92
C GLU A 117 11.06 -13.56 -14.68
N ILE A 118 9.98 -12.79 -14.52
CA ILE A 118 9.66 -12.04 -13.32
C ILE A 118 8.35 -12.60 -12.77
N ALA A 119 8.42 -13.15 -11.56
CA ALA A 119 7.27 -13.70 -10.86
C ALA A 119 6.66 -12.67 -9.92
N VAL A 120 5.35 -12.69 -9.81
CA VAL A 120 4.57 -11.79 -8.94
C VAL A 120 3.71 -12.59 -7.99
N LEU A 121 3.80 -12.26 -6.71
CA LEU A 121 2.84 -12.63 -5.68
C LEU A 121 1.90 -11.44 -5.48
N MET A 122 0.61 -11.62 -5.78
CA MET A 122 -0.36 -10.53 -5.69
C MET A 122 -0.66 -10.13 -4.25
N GLY A 123 -0.41 -11.03 -3.31
CA GLY A 123 -0.68 -10.86 -1.89
C GLY A 123 -2.18 -10.89 -1.57
N GLU A 124 -2.55 -11.75 -0.64
CA GLU A 124 -3.93 -11.94 -0.22
C GLU A 124 -4.14 -11.33 1.17
N LEU A 125 -5.35 -10.84 1.41
CA LEU A 125 -5.78 -10.47 2.75
C LEU A 125 -5.89 -11.74 3.62
N GLY A 126 -5.13 -11.79 4.70
CA GLY A 126 -5.21 -12.85 5.69
C GLY A 126 -6.43 -12.66 6.60
N ARG A 127 -6.21 -12.18 7.82
CA ARG A 127 -7.29 -11.86 8.77
C ARG A 127 -7.53 -10.36 8.84
N VAL A 128 -8.78 -10.01 9.15
CA VAL A 128 -9.15 -8.64 9.55
C VAL A 128 -9.39 -8.67 11.06
N GLU A 129 -8.55 -7.96 11.80
CA GLU A 129 -8.62 -7.83 13.26
C GLU A 129 -9.18 -6.46 13.61
N LEU A 130 -10.19 -6.41 14.48
CA LEU A 130 -10.78 -5.16 14.96
C LEU A 130 -10.39 -4.91 16.41
N ASN A 131 -9.63 -3.85 16.63
CA ASN A 131 -9.41 -3.25 17.94
C ASN A 131 -10.40 -2.10 18.12
N PHE A 132 -11.45 -2.34 18.90
CA PHE A 132 -12.58 -1.43 19.07
C PHE A 132 -12.61 -0.84 20.48
N ASP A 133 -12.57 0.48 20.58
CA ASP A 133 -12.75 1.20 21.84
C ASP A 133 -14.25 1.29 22.20
N PRO A 134 -14.68 0.73 23.36
CA PRO A 134 -16.08 0.78 23.79
C PRO A 134 -16.66 2.19 23.97
N ALA A 135 -15.81 3.22 24.14
CA ALA A 135 -16.26 4.61 24.24
C ALA A 135 -16.65 5.22 22.87
N THR A 136 -16.45 4.50 21.77
CA THR A 136 -16.85 4.96 20.44
C THR A 136 -18.38 5.04 20.33
N PRO A 137 -18.96 6.15 19.78
CA PRO A 137 -20.40 6.39 19.76
C PRO A 137 -21.19 5.53 18.76
N VAL A 138 -20.57 4.52 18.18
CA VAL A 138 -21.18 3.55 17.26
C VAL A 138 -21.07 2.14 17.82
N SER A 139 -21.96 1.24 17.41
CA SER A 139 -21.88 -0.15 17.85
C SER A 139 -20.74 -0.90 17.13
N ARG A 140 -20.06 -1.78 17.86
CA ARG A 140 -19.06 -2.69 17.29
C ARG A 140 -19.60 -3.48 16.09
N GLN A 141 -20.83 -3.98 16.19
CA GLN A 141 -21.49 -4.74 15.12
C GLN A 141 -21.61 -3.93 13.83
N ARG A 142 -21.88 -2.62 13.92
CA ARG A 142 -21.91 -1.74 12.73
C ARG A 142 -20.55 -1.64 12.07
N VAL A 143 -19.47 -1.47 12.84
CA VAL A 143 -18.10 -1.42 12.33
C VAL A 143 -17.75 -2.74 11.64
N GLU A 144 -18.04 -3.88 12.29
CA GLU A 144 -17.80 -5.22 11.73
C GLU A 144 -18.54 -5.44 10.40
N ALA A 145 -19.75 -4.91 10.24
CA ALA A 145 -20.50 -4.98 8.99
C ALA A 145 -19.82 -4.23 7.83
N TYR A 146 -19.11 -3.14 8.10
CA TYR A 146 -18.29 -2.45 7.08
C TYR A 146 -17.02 -3.24 6.77
N LEU A 147 -16.34 -3.76 7.80
CA LEU A 147 -15.12 -4.55 7.64
C LEU A 147 -15.37 -5.87 6.91
N ALA A 148 -16.56 -6.45 7.00
CA ALA A 148 -16.96 -7.68 6.29
C ALA A 148 -16.91 -7.54 4.74
N ARG A 149 -16.81 -6.32 4.21
CA ARG A 149 -16.59 -6.08 2.78
C ARG A 149 -15.18 -6.45 2.35
N LEU A 150 -14.23 -6.40 3.28
CA LEU A 150 -12.86 -6.86 3.07
C LEU A 150 -12.85 -8.38 3.27
N ARG A 151 -12.66 -9.12 2.19
CA ARG A 151 -12.80 -10.58 2.19
C ARG A 151 -11.43 -11.24 2.43
N PRO A 152 -11.24 -11.96 3.55
CA PRO A 152 -10.06 -12.81 3.73
C PRO A 152 -9.89 -13.78 2.57
N GLY A 153 -8.66 -13.99 2.12
CA GLY A 153 -8.31 -14.81 0.95
C GLY A 153 -8.43 -14.10 -0.40
N ALA A 154 -8.95 -12.88 -0.44
CA ALA A 154 -8.97 -12.09 -1.67
C ALA A 154 -7.73 -11.20 -1.79
N VAL A 155 -7.37 -10.83 -3.01
CA VAL A 155 -6.35 -9.81 -3.28
C VAL A 155 -6.85 -8.48 -2.72
N LEU A 156 -6.02 -7.83 -1.89
CA LEU A 156 -6.39 -6.56 -1.26
C LEU A 156 -6.09 -5.39 -2.21
N HIS A 157 -7.14 -4.67 -2.59
CA HIS A 157 -7.02 -3.42 -3.34
C HIS A 157 -7.04 -2.21 -2.41
N THR A 158 -6.16 -1.24 -2.69
CA THR A 158 -6.09 0.04 -1.97
C THR A 158 -7.45 0.73 -1.91
N GLY A 159 -8.18 0.80 -3.04
CA GLY A 159 -9.49 1.44 -3.10
C GLY A 159 -10.57 0.77 -2.25
N ASP A 160 -10.49 -0.54 -2.03
CA ASP A 160 -11.43 -1.24 -1.15
C ASP A 160 -11.16 -0.92 0.32
N LEU A 161 -9.88 -0.90 0.71
CA LEU A 161 -9.46 -0.51 2.06
C LEU A 161 -9.81 0.96 2.35
N GLU A 162 -9.43 1.86 1.46
CA GLU A 162 -9.71 3.30 1.59
C GLU A 162 -11.20 3.58 1.70
N ARG A 163 -12.03 2.91 0.89
CA ARG A 163 -13.49 3.05 0.94
C ARG A 163 -14.04 2.64 2.29
N VAL A 164 -13.58 1.51 2.85
CA VAL A 164 -14.03 1.06 4.16
C VAL A 164 -13.61 2.03 5.25
N LEU A 165 -12.35 2.47 5.25
CA LEU A 165 -11.84 3.46 6.22
C LEU A 165 -12.56 4.81 6.10
N PHE A 166 -12.80 5.28 4.86
CA PHE A 166 -13.55 6.51 4.62
C PHE A 166 -14.96 6.42 5.22
N LEU A 167 -15.69 5.33 4.97
CA LEU A 167 -17.03 5.13 5.51
C LEU A 167 -17.06 5.02 7.03
N LEU A 168 -16.01 4.48 7.65
CA LEU A 168 -15.89 4.44 9.11
C LEU A 168 -15.60 5.84 9.68
N ASN A 169 -14.70 6.60 9.05
CA ASN A 169 -14.34 7.96 9.49
C ASN A 169 -15.42 9.01 9.17
N ASP A 170 -16.35 8.71 8.23
CA ASP A 170 -17.53 9.57 7.94
C ASP A 170 -18.61 9.45 9.03
N MET A 171 -18.51 8.46 9.91
CA MET A 171 -19.43 8.35 11.06
C MET A 171 -19.05 9.37 12.14
N HIS A 172 -20.04 10.12 12.61
CA HIS A 172 -19.83 11.12 13.64
C HIS A 172 -19.17 10.55 14.90
N GLY A 173 -18.07 11.16 15.33
CA GLY A 173 -17.33 10.78 16.53
C GLY A 173 -16.53 9.48 16.40
N VAL A 174 -16.23 9.04 15.19
CA VAL A 174 -15.43 7.83 14.92
C VAL A 174 -14.11 8.21 14.27
N HIS A 175 -13.02 7.68 14.80
CA HIS A 175 -11.69 7.72 14.19
C HIS A 175 -11.19 6.30 13.96
N ALA A 176 -11.04 5.92 12.69
CA ALA A 176 -10.59 4.60 12.27
C ALA A 176 -9.25 4.70 11.53
N VAL A 177 -8.29 3.87 11.94
CA VAL A 177 -6.99 3.72 11.28
C VAL A 177 -6.72 2.25 11.01
N SER A 178 -5.90 1.95 10.02
CA SER A 178 -5.52 0.59 9.69
C SER A 178 -4.02 0.39 9.68
N THR A 179 -3.59 -0.80 10.08
CA THR A 179 -2.19 -1.24 10.01
C THR A 179 -2.15 -2.60 9.32
N ILE A 180 -1.28 -2.74 8.34
CA ILE A 180 -1.04 -4.01 7.65
C ILE A 180 0.14 -4.69 8.31
N ARG A 181 -0.01 -5.99 8.63
CA ARG A 181 1.01 -6.84 9.25
C ARG A 181 1.24 -8.08 8.41
N PRO A 182 2.43 -8.71 8.49
CA PRO A 182 2.62 -10.03 7.89
C PRO A 182 1.57 -11.03 8.39
N GLY A 183 0.97 -11.76 7.46
CA GLY A 183 0.00 -12.79 7.78
C GLY A 183 0.67 -14.09 8.24
N SER A 184 -0.13 -15.03 8.70
CA SER A 184 0.35 -16.34 9.18
C SER A 184 0.82 -17.27 8.06
N ARG A 185 0.44 -17.00 6.81
CA ARG A 185 0.85 -17.78 5.63
C ARG A 185 1.70 -16.90 4.72
N PRO A 186 2.73 -17.47 4.04
CA PRO A 186 3.47 -16.74 3.02
C PRO A 186 2.53 -16.14 1.96
N GLY A 187 2.81 -14.92 1.52
CA GLY A 187 1.98 -14.22 0.53
C GLY A 187 0.67 -13.66 1.07
N THR A 188 0.41 -13.72 2.39
CA THR A 188 -0.74 -13.09 3.03
C THR A 188 -0.32 -11.93 3.93
N ALA A 189 -1.23 -10.97 4.12
CA ALA A 189 -1.09 -9.92 5.11
C ALA A 189 -2.36 -9.78 5.95
N ASP A 190 -2.21 -9.65 7.26
CA ASP A 190 -3.31 -9.41 8.19
C ASP A 190 -3.53 -7.90 8.33
N LEU A 191 -4.79 -7.49 8.41
CA LEU A 191 -5.20 -6.11 8.58
C LEU A 191 -5.70 -5.90 10.01
N LEU A 192 -5.03 -5.05 10.76
CA LEU A 192 -5.51 -4.54 12.04
C LEU A 192 -6.22 -3.20 11.81
N VAL A 193 -7.48 -3.11 12.19
CA VAL A 193 -8.24 -1.85 12.17
C VAL A 193 -8.50 -1.42 13.60
N GLU A 194 -8.02 -0.25 13.97
CA GLU A 194 -8.28 0.38 15.26
C GLU A 194 -9.38 1.41 15.09
N VAL A 195 -10.42 1.33 15.93
CA VAL A 195 -11.54 2.27 15.95
C VAL A 195 -11.67 2.86 17.34
N LYS A 196 -11.54 4.18 17.41
CA LYS A 196 -11.55 4.98 18.63
C LYS A 196 -12.56 6.13 18.51
N PRO A 197 -13.03 6.70 19.64
CA PRO A 197 -13.81 7.94 19.58
C PRO A 197 -12.95 9.05 19.00
N ASP A 198 -13.51 9.77 18.03
CA ASP A 198 -12.91 11.02 17.58
C ASP A 198 -12.98 12.03 18.72
N ARG A 199 -11.84 12.58 19.12
CA ARG A 199 -11.77 13.68 20.08
C ARG A 199 -12.21 14.96 19.36
N ALA A 200 -13.52 15.13 19.17
CA ALA A 200 -14.05 16.42 18.81
C ALA A 200 -13.50 17.44 19.79
N LEU A 201 -12.86 18.49 19.28
CA LEU A 201 -12.48 19.67 20.05
C LEU A 201 -13.71 20.11 20.88
N SER A 202 -13.69 19.82 22.18
CA SER A 202 -14.65 20.41 23.13
C SER A 202 -14.31 21.88 23.20
N GLY A 203 -14.95 22.68 22.33
CA GLY A 203 -14.93 24.12 22.42
C GLY A 203 -15.64 24.49 23.71
N ASN A 204 -14.90 24.94 24.74
CA ASN A 204 -15.45 25.64 25.87
C ASN A 204 -16.07 26.92 25.33
N LEU A 205 -17.39 26.95 25.15
CA LEU A 205 -18.17 28.18 25.10
C LEU A 205 -18.24 28.70 26.52
N GLN A 206 -17.29 29.57 26.89
CA GLN A 206 -17.41 30.42 28.06
C GLN A 206 -18.28 31.62 27.65
N LEU A 207 -19.55 31.56 28.01
CA LEU A 207 -20.45 32.72 28.00
C LEU A 207 -20.18 33.53 29.25
N ASP A 208 -19.57 34.71 29.09
CA ASP A 208 -19.59 35.82 30.01
C ASP A 208 -20.81 36.71 29.75
#